data_b7d881318cdbc3318bb344588168643a
#
_entry.id   b7d881318cdbc3318bb344588168643a
#
_cell.length_a   1.000
_cell.length_b   1.000
_cell.length_c   1.000
_cell.angle_alpha   90.00
_cell.angle_beta   90.00
_cell.angle_gamma   90.00
#
_symmetry.space_group_name_H-M   'P 1'
#
loop_
_entity.id
_entity.type
_entity.pdbx_description
1 polymer ?
#
loop_
_entity_poly.entity_id
_entity_poly.type
_entity_poly.pdbx_seq_one_letter_code
_entity_poly.pdbx_strand_id
1 'polypeptide(L)'
;MQYSILVRAVGVLAGVLIASQPALALKLLTEENPPLNYTEGKKLTGMGTEVVREMGKRAKVKLDFEVMAWNKAYEKAQADKETCLYATARLPNRENAFKWVGPIAVNQWGLFALGGFTPVIKSLADARPYRIGGVARDAKTEHLKQNGVTNIFEVEDDKLNPGKLTLNRKEAQKIDLWITSVATAKRVAAQAKVTDIKLVLAVHKAESYLACSPRTSAATLKALADALEGMKKDGSYVKIIKAYESR
;
A
#
# COMPACT_ATOMS: atom_id res chain seq x y z
N MET A 1 12.63 -78.35 -39.69
CA MET A 1 12.78 -76.91 -40.04
C MET A 1 11.90 -76.11 -39.11
N GLN A 2 12.50 -75.49 -38.09
CA GLN A 2 11.80 -74.61 -37.11
C GLN A 2 12.15 -73.15 -37.48
N TYR A 3 11.16 -72.35 -37.77
CA TYR A 3 11.31 -70.91 -37.95
C TYR A 3 10.95 -70.20 -36.65
N SER A 4 11.97 -69.57 -36.02
CA SER A 4 11.78 -68.67 -34.87
C SER A 4 11.43 -67.28 -35.35
N ILE A 5 10.28 -66.77 -34.97
CA ILE A 5 9.81 -65.40 -35.23
C ILE A 5 10.26 -64.51 -34.08
N LEU A 6 11.22 -63.63 -34.32
CA LEU A 6 11.64 -62.58 -33.39
C LEU A 6 10.64 -61.40 -33.46
N VAL A 7 9.85 -61.20 -32.41
CA VAL A 7 9.03 -60.03 -32.25
C VAL A 7 9.88 -58.91 -31.59
N ARG A 8 10.21 -57.86 -32.37
CA ARG A 8 10.84 -56.63 -31.84
C ARG A 8 9.74 -55.71 -31.25
N ALA A 9 9.76 -55.54 -29.96
CA ALA A 9 8.93 -54.54 -29.29
C ALA A 9 9.56 -53.15 -29.45
N VAL A 10 8.87 -52.27 -30.21
CA VAL A 10 9.22 -50.85 -30.34
C VAL A 10 8.55 -50.12 -29.18
N GLY A 11 9.33 -49.73 -28.14
CA GLY A 11 8.87 -48.90 -27.07
C GLY A 11 8.77 -47.44 -27.54
N VAL A 12 7.56 -46.92 -27.65
CA VAL A 12 7.30 -45.48 -27.90
C VAL A 12 7.40 -44.75 -26.55
N LEU A 13 8.52 -44.04 -26.33
CA LEU A 13 8.62 -43.07 -25.25
C LEU A 13 7.76 -41.83 -25.62
N ALA A 14 6.59 -41.73 -25.08
CA ALA A 14 5.79 -40.50 -25.14
C ALA A 14 6.40 -39.45 -24.18
N GLY A 15 7.23 -38.56 -24.71
CA GLY A 15 7.74 -37.40 -23.97
C GLY A 15 6.60 -36.44 -23.69
N VAL A 16 6.21 -36.32 -22.42
CA VAL A 16 5.27 -35.27 -21.95
C VAL A 16 5.99 -33.93 -22.05
N LEU A 17 5.76 -33.18 -23.11
CA LEU A 17 6.14 -31.77 -23.20
C LEU A 17 5.27 -30.99 -22.20
N ILE A 18 5.82 -30.73 -21.01
CA ILE A 18 5.23 -29.77 -20.07
C ILE A 18 5.44 -28.38 -20.70
N ALA A 19 4.46 -27.90 -21.43
CA ALA A 19 4.42 -26.52 -21.90
C ALA A 19 4.38 -25.60 -20.66
N SER A 20 5.52 -25.02 -20.30
CA SER A 20 5.54 -23.95 -19.29
C SER A 20 4.81 -22.75 -19.86
N GLN A 21 3.56 -22.55 -19.46
CA GLN A 21 2.83 -21.33 -19.78
C GLN A 21 3.65 -20.15 -19.20
N PRO A 22 3.83 -19.06 -19.96
CA PRO A 22 4.48 -17.88 -19.44
C PRO A 22 3.68 -17.41 -18.22
N ALA A 23 4.31 -17.41 -17.05
CA ALA A 23 3.70 -16.93 -15.83
C ALA A 23 3.31 -15.46 -16.05
N LEU A 24 2.00 -15.19 -16.05
CA LEU A 24 1.48 -13.83 -16.16
C LEU A 24 2.09 -13.00 -15.02
N ALA A 25 2.65 -11.82 -15.34
CA ALA A 25 3.22 -10.97 -14.32
C ALA A 25 2.13 -10.51 -13.35
N LEU A 26 2.39 -10.58 -12.05
CA LEU A 26 1.50 -10.02 -11.04
C LEU A 26 1.57 -8.50 -11.12
N LYS A 27 0.45 -7.84 -11.42
CA LYS A 27 0.35 -6.39 -11.44
C LYS A 27 0.29 -5.85 -10.02
N LEU A 28 1.14 -4.88 -9.71
CA LEU A 28 1.24 -4.22 -8.42
C LEU A 28 0.93 -2.75 -8.56
N LEU A 29 -0.23 -2.36 -8.06
CA LEU A 29 -0.70 -0.99 -8.06
C LEU A 29 -0.31 -0.29 -6.76
N THR A 30 -0.06 1.01 -6.84
CA THR A 30 0.18 1.85 -5.68
C THR A 30 -0.08 3.31 -6.00
N GLU A 31 -0.09 4.14 -4.97
CA GLU A 31 -0.11 5.60 -5.05
C GLU A 31 1.23 6.20 -4.62
N GLU A 32 1.37 7.51 -4.69
CA GLU A 32 2.49 8.24 -4.07
C GLU A 32 2.23 8.42 -2.57
N ASN A 33 2.90 7.60 -1.74
CA ASN A 33 2.78 7.61 -0.28
C ASN A 33 4.15 7.39 0.40
N PRO A 34 5.08 8.37 0.32
CA PRO A 34 6.39 8.24 0.97
C PRO A 34 6.23 8.11 2.50
N PRO A 35 7.11 7.38 3.21
CA PRO A 35 8.24 6.62 2.70
C PRO A 35 7.88 5.19 2.29
N LEU A 36 6.58 4.82 2.25
CA LEU A 36 6.14 3.46 1.92
C LEU A 36 6.37 3.14 0.45
N ASN A 37 5.91 4.01 -0.42
CA ASN A 37 5.95 3.88 -1.88
C ASN A 37 5.90 5.27 -2.52
N TYR A 38 6.88 5.60 -3.32
CA TYR A 38 6.97 6.90 -3.98
C TYR A 38 7.96 6.87 -5.14
N THR A 39 7.83 7.84 -6.05
CA THR A 39 8.73 8.00 -7.18
C THR A 39 9.84 8.99 -6.83
N GLU A 40 11.09 8.57 -6.99
CA GLU A 40 12.28 9.40 -6.87
C GLU A 40 12.97 9.46 -8.24
N GLY A 41 12.93 10.62 -8.88
CA GLY A 41 13.29 10.75 -10.29
C GLY A 41 12.36 9.91 -11.18
N LYS A 42 12.90 8.87 -11.81
CA LYS A 42 12.13 7.91 -12.63
C LYS A 42 11.95 6.55 -11.96
N LYS A 43 12.40 6.40 -10.72
CA LYS A 43 12.42 5.11 -10.02
C LYS A 43 11.35 5.09 -8.94
N LEU A 44 10.44 4.14 -9.02
CA LEU A 44 9.54 3.81 -7.91
C LEU A 44 10.36 3.17 -6.78
N THR A 45 10.26 3.68 -5.57
CA THR A 45 11.01 3.27 -4.38
C THR A 45 10.15 3.36 -3.12
N GLY A 46 10.73 3.17 -1.96
CA GLY A 46 10.06 3.20 -0.66
C GLY A 46 10.12 1.87 0.06
N MET A 47 9.99 1.90 1.39
CA MET A 47 10.15 0.69 2.20
C MET A 47 9.18 -0.43 1.80
N GLY A 48 7.93 -0.13 1.55
CA GLY A 48 6.94 -1.09 1.08
C GLY A 48 7.26 -1.62 -0.31
N THR A 49 7.69 -0.73 -1.22
CA THR A 49 8.11 -1.11 -2.58
C THR A 49 9.30 -2.08 -2.57
N GLU A 50 10.32 -1.80 -1.76
CA GLU A 50 11.51 -2.65 -1.70
C GLU A 50 11.21 -4.00 -1.01
N VAL A 51 10.36 -4.01 0.02
CA VAL A 51 9.88 -5.27 0.62
C VAL A 51 9.17 -6.12 -0.43
N VAL A 52 8.23 -5.55 -1.19
CA VAL A 52 7.47 -6.28 -2.21
C VAL A 52 8.37 -6.75 -3.36
N ARG A 53 9.36 -5.96 -3.78
CA ARG A 53 10.35 -6.39 -4.78
C ARG A 53 11.15 -7.60 -4.32
N GLU A 54 11.63 -7.59 -3.09
CA GLU A 54 12.39 -8.71 -2.54
C GLU A 54 11.51 -9.95 -2.37
N MET A 55 10.23 -9.78 -1.96
CA MET A 55 9.25 -10.87 -1.96
C MET A 55 9.11 -11.51 -3.34
N GLY A 56 8.91 -10.71 -4.38
CA GLY A 56 8.76 -11.22 -5.75
C GLY A 56 10.01 -11.94 -6.25
N LYS A 57 11.19 -11.40 -5.96
CA LYS A 57 12.47 -12.03 -6.29
C LYS A 57 12.62 -13.42 -5.64
N ARG A 58 12.34 -13.54 -4.34
CA ARG A 58 12.43 -14.82 -3.60
C ARG A 58 11.36 -15.80 -4.03
N ALA A 59 10.16 -15.33 -4.26
CA ALA A 59 9.05 -16.14 -4.74
C ALA A 59 9.16 -16.52 -6.22
N LYS A 60 10.14 -15.97 -6.97
CA LYS A 60 10.28 -16.11 -8.44
C LYS A 60 9.03 -15.67 -9.20
N VAL A 61 8.29 -14.70 -8.66
CA VAL A 61 7.10 -14.09 -9.27
C VAL A 61 7.54 -12.82 -10.01
N LYS A 62 7.23 -12.73 -11.31
CA LYS A 62 7.44 -11.50 -12.08
C LYS A 62 6.44 -10.45 -11.62
N LEU A 63 6.93 -9.26 -11.24
CA LEU A 63 6.13 -8.15 -10.76
C LEU A 63 6.13 -7.03 -11.80
N ASP A 64 4.94 -6.43 -12.01
CA ASP A 64 4.73 -5.27 -12.88
C ASP A 64 4.12 -4.13 -12.05
N PHE A 65 4.86 -3.03 -11.88
CA PHE A 65 4.49 -1.93 -10.99
C PHE A 65 3.85 -0.78 -11.75
N GLU A 66 2.73 -0.29 -11.26
CA GLU A 66 2.02 0.88 -11.80
C GLU A 66 1.63 1.84 -10.67
N VAL A 67 1.96 3.14 -10.83
CA VAL A 67 1.59 4.21 -9.88
C VAL A 67 0.38 4.96 -10.43
N MET A 68 -0.65 5.12 -9.61
CA MET A 68 -1.87 5.86 -9.98
C MET A 68 -2.58 6.42 -8.75
N ALA A 69 -3.64 7.21 -8.95
CA ALA A 69 -4.45 7.71 -7.85
C ALA A 69 -5.10 6.55 -7.07
N TRP A 70 -5.13 6.67 -5.73
CA TRP A 70 -5.63 5.66 -4.79
C TRP A 70 -6.96 5.02 -5.21
N ASN A 71 -7.97 5.84 -5.50
CA ASN A 71 -9.30 5.34 -5.84
C ASN A 71 -9.29 4.43 -7.07
N LYS A 72 -8.53 4.82 -8.13
CA LYS A 72 -8.38 4.02 -9.34
C LYS A 72 -7.63 2.71 -9.08
N ALA A 73 -6.55 2.79 -8.29
CA ALA A 73 -5.77 1.62 -7.90
C ALA A 73 -6.63 0.63 -7.08
N TYR A 74 -7.43 1.14 -6.16
CA TYR A 74 -8.32 0.35 -5.31
C TYR A 74 -9.38 -0.40 -6.15
N GLU A 75 -10.07 0.28 -7.06
CA GLU A 75 -11.08 -0.30 -7.95
C GLU A 75 -10.47 -1.36 -8.88
N LYS A 76 -9.31 -1.06 -9.49
CA LYS A 76 -8.60 -2.02 -10.34
C LYS A 76 -8.15 -3.26 -9.59
N ALA A 77 -7.62 -3.11 -8.38
CA ALA A 77 -7.17 -4.24 -7.58
C ALA A 77 -8.31 -5.17 -7.16
N GLN A 78 -9.55 -4.67 -7.04
CA GLN A 78 -10.73 -5.51 -6.84
C GLN A 78 -11.19 -6.21 -8.12
N ALA A 79 -11.15 -5.48 -9.23
CA ALA A 79 -11.75 -5.92 -10.51
C ALA A 79 -10.83 -6.80 -11.35
N ASP A 80 -9.53 -6.55 -11.37
CA ASP A 80 -8.63 -7.19 -12.34
C ASP A 80 -8.02 -8.48 -11.79
N LYS A 81 -7.85 -9.49 -12.66
CA LYS A 81 -7.13 -10.72 -12.35
C LYS A 81 -5.65 -10.43 -12.08
N GLU A 82 -5.00 -11.25 -11.23
CA GLU A 82 -3.56 -11.17 -10.96
C GLU A 82 -3.11 -9.72 -10.69
N THR A 83 -3.90 -8.99 -9.87
CA THR A 83 -3.63 -7.60 -9.54
C THR A 83 -3.71 -7.41 -8.03
N CYS A 84 -2.72 -6.73 -7.46
CA CYS A 84 -2.67 -6.36 -6.05
C CYS A 84 -2.44 -4.86 -5.90
N LEU A 85 -3.01 -4.26 -4.87
CA LEU A 85 -2.69 -2.94 -4.37
C LEU A 85 -1.82 -3.11 -3.12
N TYR A 86 -0.63 -2.51 -3.06
CA TYR A 86 0.23 -2.62 -1.89
C TYR A 86 0.31 -1.33 -1.09
N ALA A 87 0.90 -1.41 0.10
CA ALA A 87 0.86 -0.41 1.15
C ALA A 87 -0.58 -0.08 1.61
N THR A 88 -1.45 -1.08 1.57
CA THR A 88 -2.87 -0.96 1.89
C THR A 88 -3.14 -1.33 3.34
N ALA A 89 -3.82 -0.46 4.09
CA ALA A 89 -4.30 -0.78 5.43
C ALA A 89 -5.45 -1.80 5.36
N ARG A 90 -5.34 -2.87 6.15
CA ARG A 90 -6.36 -3.89 6.30
C ARG A 90 -7.38 -3.42 7.32
N LEU A 91 -8.60 -3.16 6.88
CA LEU A 91 -9.70 -2.67 7.72
C LEU A 91 -10.86 -3.66 7.68
N PRO A 92 -11.74 -3.71 8.71
CA PRO A 92 -12.88 -4.62 8.76
C PRO A 92 -13.79 -4.55 7.53
N ASN A 93 -14.06 -3.34 7.02
CA ASN A 93 -14.88 -3.11 5.82
C ASN A 93 -14.21 -3.50 4.50
N ARG A 94 -12.92 -3.84 4.51
CA ARG A 94 -12.12 -4.28 3.36
C ARG A 94 -11.78 -5.76 3.42
N GLU A 95 -12.03 -6.43 4.53
CA GLU A 95 -11.57 -7.79 4.81
C GLU A 95 -11.95 -8.77 3.70
N ASN A 96 -13.20 -8.75 3.28
CA ASN A 96 -13.75 -9.67 2.27
C ASN A 96 -13.54 -9.17 0.82
N ALA A 97 -13.01 -7.95 0.64
CA ALA A 97 -12.80 -7.37 -0.68
C ALA A 97 -11.51 -7.84 -1.35
N PHE A 98 -10.57 -8.38 -0.58
CA PHE A 98 -9.24 -8.76 -1.04
C PHE A 98 -8.76 -10.05 -0.39
N LYS A 99 -7.73 -10.65 -1.02
CA LYS A 99 -6.84 -11.62 -0.38
C LYS A 99 -5.61 -10.88 0.12
N TRP A 100 -5.19 -11.12 1.35
CA TRP A 100 -4.18 -10.33 2.04
C TRP A 100 -2.85 -11.07 2.20
N VAL A 101 -1.73 -10.38 1.93
CA VAL A 101 -0.37 -10.84 2.24
C VAL A 101 0.35 -9.76 3.02
N GLY A 102 0.91 -10.07 4.18
CA GLY A 102 1.59 -9.09 5.03
C GLY A 102 1.54 -9.42 6.52
N PRO A 103 1.84 -8.44 7.38
CA PRO A 103 2.13 -7.05 7.06
C PRO A 103 3.49 -6.83 6.40
N ILE A 104 3.55 -5.88 5.44
CA ILE A 104 4.75 -5.51 4.71
C ILE A 104 5.43 -4.25 5.26
N ALA A 105 4.70 -3.41 6.00
CA ALA A 105 5.19 -2.22 6.68
C ALA A 105 4.21 -1.78 7.77
N VAL A 106 4.65 -0.86 8.63
CA VAL A 106 3.79 -0.17 9.62
C VAL A 106 3.79 1.32 9.30
N ASN A 107 2.62 1.95 9.36
CA ASN A 107 2.43 3.37 9.12
C ASN A 107 1.79 4.04 10.34
N GLN A 108 2.45 5.05 10.92
CA GLN A 108 1.88 5.89 11.96
C GLN A 108 1.05 7.00 11.32
N TRP A 109 -0.25 7.07 11.64
CA TRP A 109 -1.14 8.16 11.23
C TRP A 109 -1.18 9.27 12.29
N GLY A 110 -1.32 10.51 11.84
CA GLY A 110 -1.40 11.66 12.71
C GLY A 110 -2.24 12.79 12.15
N LEU A 111 -2.80 13.59 13.05
CA LEU A 111 -3.40 14.88 12.73
C LEU A 111 -2.34 15.95 12.77
N PHE A 112 -2.26 16.73 11.71
CA PHE A 112 -1.37 17.88 11.58
C PHE A 112 -2.16 19.18 11.47
N ALA A 113 -1.56 20.26 11.97
CA ALA A 113 -2.08 21.62 11.84
C ALA A 113 -0.94 22.58 11.47
N LEU A 114 -1.27 23.83 11.10
CA LEU A 114 -0.28 24.91 11.03
C LEU A 114 0.34 25.16 12.42
N GLY A 115 1.58 25.67 12.45
CA GLY A 115 2.30 25.97 13.70
C GLY A 115 1.54 26.88 14.64
N GLY A 116 0.80 27.85 14.10
CA GLY A 116 -0.05 28.78 14.85
C GLY A 116 -1.34 28.19 15.45
N PHE A 117 -1.65 26.91 15.22
CA PHE A 117 -2.82 26.24 15.82
C PHE A 117 -2.58 26.02 17.33
N THR A 118 -3.34 26.70 18.18
CA THR A 118 -3.12 26.68 19.65
C THR A 118 -3.96 25.66 20.43
N PRO A 119 -5.12 25.16 19.91
CA PRO A 119 -5.92 24.18 20.63
C PRO A 119 -5.13 22.90 20.94
N VAL A 120 -5.40 22.33 22.12
CA VAL A 120 -4.80 21.07 22.56
C VAL A 120 -5.72 19.92 22.13
N ILE A 121 -5.19 19.00 21.33
CA ILE A 121 -5.90 17.81 20.86
C ILE A 121 -5.26 16.58 21.51
N LYS A 122 -5.96 15.95 22.46
CA LYS A 122 -5.51 14.76 23.19
C LYS A 122 -6.15 13.47 22.66
N SER A 123 -7.28 13.60 21.95
CA SER A 123 -8.06 12.48 21.42
C SER A 123 -8.78 12.87 20.13
N LEU A 124 -9.32 11.88 19.41
CA LEU A 124 -10.19 12.15 18.25
C LEU A 124 -11.47 12.90 18.64
N ALA A 125 -11.95 12.73 19.88
CA ALA A 125 -13.11 13.50 20.37
C ALA A 125 -12.83 15.01 20.40
N ASP A 126 -11.63 15.43 20.80
CA ASP A 126 -11.22 16.83 20.81
C ASP A 126 -11.06 17.40 19.39
N ALA A 127 -10.85 16.54 18.41
CA ALA A 127 -10.69 16.93 17.02
C ALA A 127 -12.04 17.15 16.30
N ARG A 128 -13.17 16.65 16.82
CA ARG A 128 -14.50 16.72 16.18
C ARG A 128 -14.98 18.13 15.80
N PRO A 129 -14.74 19.19 16.57
CA PRO A 129 -15.16 20.55 16.21
C PRO A 129 -14.43 21.11 14.98
N TYR A 130 -13.26 20.56 14.64
CA TYR A 130 -12.40 21.07 13.58
C TYR A 130 -12.68 20.38 12.25
N ARG A 131 -12.52 21.12 11.16
CA ARG A 131 -12.63 20.56 9.82
C ARG A 131 -11.34 19.87 9.44
N ILE A 132 -11.41 18.56 9.19
CA ILE A 132 -10.24 17.72 8.93
C ILE A 132 -10.17 17.38 7.45
N GLY A 133 -9.05 17.69 6.80
CA GLY A 133 -8.76 17.25 5.44
C GLY A 133 -8.28 15.81 5.42
N GLY A 134 -8.81 15.02 4.50
CA GLY A 134 -8.42 13.63 4.26
C GLY A 134 -8.59 13.25 2.80
N VAL A 135 -8.19 12.04 2.43
CA VAL A 135 -8.38 11.50 1.07
C VAL A 135 -9.61 10.62 1.04
N ALA A 136 -10.41 10.74 -0.01
CA ALA A 136 -11.62 9.94 -0.20
C ALA A 136 -11.28 8.44 -0.27
N ARG A 137 -12.08 7.61 0.46
CA ARG A 137 -11.89 6.15 0.57
C ARG A 137 -10.52 5.71 1.15
N ASP A 138 -9.71 6.64 1.65
CA ASP A 138 -8.45 6.30 2.31
C ASP A 138 -8.70 5.76 3.73
N ALA A 139 -7.85 4.84 4.17
CA ALA A 139 -7.98 4.19 5.48
C ALA A 139 -7.94 5.17 6.66
N LYS A 140 -7.15 6.24 6.56
CA LYS A 140 -7.04 7.28 7.59
C LYS A 140 -8.36 8.04 7.72
N THR A 141 -8.97 8.38 6.60
CA THR A 141 -10.28 9.05 6.53
C THR A 141 -11.39 8.13 7.07
N GLU A 142 -11.40 6.86 6.66
CA GLU A 142 -12.36 5.87 7.16
C GLU A 142 -12.21 5.64 8.66
N HIS A 143 -10.98 5.59 9.17
CA HIS A 143 -10.72 5.46 10.61
C HIS A 143 -11.29 6.66 11.40
N LEU A 144 -11.16 7.89 10.90
CA LEU A 144 -11.77 9.06 11.52
C LEU A 144 -13.28 8.92 11.59
N LYS A 145 -13.93 8.54 10.48
CA LYS A 145 -15.39 8.33 10.40
C LYS A 145 -15.88 7.28 11.41
N GLN A 146 -15.19 6.13 11.47
CA GLN A 146 -15.50 5.05 12.40
C GLN A 146 -15.38 5.46 13.87
N ASN A 147 -14.55 6.47 14.16
CA ASN A 147 -14.38 7.04 15.51
C ASN A 147 -15.23 8.30 15.75
N GLY A 148 -16.28 8.51 14.95
CA GLY A 148 -17.27 9.56 15.15
C GLY A 148 -16.80 10.97 14.78
N VAL A 149 -15.78 11.09 13.93
CA VAL A 149 -15.38 12.37 13.31
C VAL A 149 -16.14 12.51 11.99
N THR A 150 -17.02 13.50 11.90
CA THR A 150 -17.92 13.71 10.74
C THR A 150 -17.58 14.96 9.94
N ASN A 151 -16.88 15.94 10.53
CA ASN A 151 -16.50 17.18 9.85
C ASN A 151 -15.22 16.98 9.02
N ILE A 152 -15.35 16.19 7.94
CA ILE A 152 -14.21 15.82 7.08
C ILE A 152 -14.40 16.46 5.70
N PHE A 153 -13.33 17.09 5.20
CA PHE A 153 -13.21 17.56 3.83
C PHE A 153 -12.37 16.56 3.04
N GLU A 154 -13.00 15.86 2.11
CA GLU A 154 -12.33 14.83 1.32
C GLU A 154 -11.79 15.37 0.00
N VAL A 155 -10.55 15.01 -0.34
CA VAL A 155 -9.88 15.30 -1.61
C VAL A 155 -9.52 13.99 -2.31
N GLU A 156 -9.16 14.06 -3.59
CA GLU A 156 -8.73 12.89 -4.37
C GLU A 156 -7.23 12.57 -4.19
N ASP A 157 -6.40 13.57 -3.87
CA ASP A 157 -4.95 13.44 -3.69
C ASP A 157 -4.51 14.18 -2.40
N ASP A 158 -3.74 13.50 -1.55
CA ASP A 158 -3.27 14.04 -0.26
C ASP A 158 -2.44 15.33 -0.42
N LYS A 159 -1.76 15.53 -1.56
CA LYS A 159 -1.01 16.74 -1.89
C LYS A 159 -1.84 18.03 -1.88
N LEU A 160 -3.16 17.91 -2.02
CA LEU A 160 -4.07 19.07 -1.99
C LEU A 160 -4.35 19.58 -0.58
N ASN A 161 -4.19 18.74 0.44
CA ASN A 161 -4.55 19.06 1.82
C ASN A 161 -3.68 20.16 2.46
N PRO A 162 -2.32 20.15 2.32
CA PRO A 162 -1.51 21.17 2.97
C PRO A 162 -1.88 22.60 2.56
N GLY A 163 -2.14 22.84 1.27
CA GLY A 163 -2.57 24.16 0.78
C GLY A 163 -3.90 24.63 1.39
N LYS A 164 -4.79 23.67 1.71
CA LYS A 164 -6.09 23.99 2.35
C LYS A 164 -5.94 24.41 3.82
N LEU A 165 -4.87 24.02 4.50
CA LEU A 165 -4.54 24.52 5.86
C LEU A 165 -4.23 26.02 5.86
N THR A 166 -3.73 26.59 4.74
CA THR A 166 -3.35 28.00 4.67
C THR A 166 -4.45 28.94 4.19
N LEU A 167 -5.59 28.39 3.74
CA LEU A 167 -6.73 29.18 3.29
C LEU A 167 -7.33 30.01 4.43
N ASN A 168 -8.02 31.11 4.08
CA ASN A 168 -8.73 31.94 5.05
C ASN A 168 -9.98 31.23 5.59
N ARG A 169 -10.38 31.53 6.82
CA ARG A 169 -11.55 30.92 7.48
C ARG A 169 -12.86 31.01 6.68
N LYS A 170 -13.01 32.01 5.84
CA LYS A 170 -14.19 32.23 5.00
C LYS A 170 -14.22 31.35 3.75
N GLU A 171 -13.13 30.71 3.40
CA GLU A 171 -13.04 29.88 2.20
C GLU A 171 -13.65 28.51 2.44
N ALA A 172 -14.55 28.09 1.54
CA ALA A 172 -15.30 26.83 1.67
C ALA A 172 -14.42 25.58 1.74
N GLN A 173 -13.18 25.67 1.25
CA GLN A 173 -12.23 24.56 1.24
C GLN A 173 -11.21 24.59 2.38
N LYS A 174 -11.30 25.56 3.29
CA LYS A 174 -10.42 25.66 4.47
C LYS A 174 -10.57 24.42 5.35
N ILE A 175 -9.43 23.87 5.77
CA ILE A 175 -9.35 22.82 6.80
C ILE A 175 -8.52 23.34 7.97
N ASP A 176 -8.81 22.87 9.17
CA ASP A 176 -8.07 23.22 10.40
C ASP A 176 -7.00 22.19 10.72
N LEU A 177 -7.30 20.93 10.44
CA LEU A 177 -6.45 19.76 10.66
C LEU A 177 -6.32 18.95 9.38
N TRP A 178 -5.26 18.17 9.28
CA TRP A 178 -4.99 17.26 8.17
C TRP A 178 -4.58 15.89 8.68
N ILE A 179 -5.32 14.84 8.32
CA ILE A 179 -4.97 13.46 8.63
C ILE A 179 -4.05 12.91 7.55
N THR A 180 -2.83 12.49 7.95
CA THR A 180 -1.87 11.90 7.03
C THR A 180 -0.87 10.98 7.77
N SER A 181 0.07 10.38 7.03
CA SER A 181 1.18 9.63 7.61
C SER A 181 2.18 10.56 8.30
N VAL A 182 2.55 10.24 9.53
CA VAL A 182 3.53 11.05 10.29
C VAL A 182 4.87 11.14 9.55
N ALA A 183 5.29 10.05 8.92
CA ALA A 183 6.55 10.00 8.19
C ALA A 183 6.58 10.88 6.92
N THR A 184 5.41 11.22 6.35
CA THR A 184 5.33 11.92 5.07
C THR A 184 4.85 13.36 5.17
N ALA A 185 4.21 13.72 6.27
CA ALA A 185 3.53 15.00 6.43
C ALA A 185 4.41 16.20 6.02
N LYS A 186 5.61 16.31 6.56
CA LYS A 186 6.53 17.42 6.27
C LYS A 186 6.92 17.48 4.80
N ARG A 187 7.18 16.33 4.17
CA ARG A 187 7.55 16.25 2.76
C ARG A 187 6.40 16.67 1.85
N VAL A 188 5.20 16.16 2.09
CA VAL A 188 4.00 16.51 1.31
C VAL A 188 3.66 17.99 1.48
N ALA A 189 3.75 18.52 2.71
CA ALA A 189 3.54 19.93 2.98
C ALA A 189 4.57 20.83 2.27
N ALA A 190 5.85 20.45 2.29
CA ALA A 190 6.91 21.19 1.61
C ALA A 190 6.71 21.26 0.08
N GLN A 191 6.21 20.18 -0.55
CA GLN A 191 5.85 20.18 -1.97
C GLN A 191 4.75 21.20 -2.30
N ALA A 192 3.83 21.43 -1.36
CA ALA A 192 2.81 22.48 -1.44
C ALA A 192 3.28 23.85 -0.93
N LYS A 193 4.60 24.01 -0.66
CA LYS A 193 5.22 25.22 -0.08
C LYS A 193 4.66 25.61 1.30
N VAL A 194 4.18 24.63 2.06
CA VAL A 194 3.70 24.78 3.44
C VAL A 194 4.73 24.14 4.37
N THR A 195 5.52 24.94 5.06
CA THR A 195 6.65 24.46 5.88
C THR A 195 6.35 24.47 7.38
N ASP A 196 5.42 25.31 7.82
CA ASP A 196 5.04 25.46 9.23
C ASP A 196 3.86 24.57 9.60
N ILE A 197 4.14 23.29 9.74
CA ILE A 197 3.17 22.30 10.24
C ILE A 197 3.69 21.58 11.47
N LYS A 198 2.77 21.19 12.35
CA LYS A 198 3.07 20.39 13.54
C LYS A 198 2.10 19.21 13.70
N LEU A 199 2.61 18.11 14.23
CA LEU A 199 1.79 17.00 14.69
C LEU A 199 1.04 17.44 15.97
N VAL A 200 -0.29 17.35 15.94
CA VAL A 200 -1.14 17.67 17.10
C VAL A 200 -1.69 16.43 17.79
N LEU A 201 -1.83 15.32 17.07
CA LEU A 201 -2.25 14.03 17.62
C LEU A 201 -1.66 12.87 16.82
N ALA A 202 -1.00 11.93 17.48
CA ALA A 202 -0.70 10.61 16.92
C ALA A 202 -1.99 9.75 17.03
N VAL A 203 -2.57 9.39 15.87
CA VAL A 203 -3.91 8.79 15.82
C VAL A 203 -3.87 7.27 15.93
N HIS A 204 -3.12 6.61 15.05
CA HIS A 204 -3.16 5.16 14.94
C HIS A 204 -1.90 4.62 14.26
N LYS A 205 -1.43 3.44 14.71
CA LYS A 205 -0.42 2.64 13.99
C LYS A 205 -1.13 1.61 13.14
N ALA A 206 -1.04 1.75 11.82
CA ALA A 206 -1.65 0.85 10.87
C ALA A 206 -0.61 -0.06 10.21
N GLU A 207 -0.88 -1.33 10.20
CA GLU A 207 -0.15 -2.28 9.37
C GLU A 207 -0.59 -2.16 7.92
N SER A 208 0.38 -2.20 7.01
CA SER A 208 0.18 -2.12 5.57
C SER A 208 0.44 -3.48 4.93
N TYR A 209 -0.40 -3.86 3.98
CA TYR A 209 -0.44 -5.18 3.34
C TYR A 209 -0.41 -5.08 1.82
N LEU A 210 -0.17 -6.22 1.16
CA LEU A 210 -0.67 -6.46 -0.20
C LEU A 210 -2.16 -6.83 -0.10
N ALA A 211 -3.01 -6.05 -0.76
CA ALA A 211 -4.43 -6.32 -0.95
C ALA A 211 -4.63 -6.81 -2.40
N CYS A 212 -4.77 -8.10 -2.57
CA CYS A 212 -4.82 -8.74 -3.88
C CYS A 212 -6.25 -9.08 -4.29
N SER A 213 -6.54 -8.97 -5.57
CA SER A 213 -7.82 -9.40 -6.14
C SER A 213 -8.23 -10.78 -5.63
N PRO A 214 -9.52 -11.03 -5.34
CA PRO A 214 -10.01 -12.38 -5.05
C PRO A 214 -9.68 -13.38 -6.16
N ARG A 215 -9.43 -12.90 -7.39
CA ARG A 215 -9.07 -13.70 -8.57
C ARG A 215 -7.56 -13.91 -8.74
N THR A 216 -6.74 -13.50 -7.78
CA THR A 216 -5.30 -13.78 -7.77
C THR A 216 -5.04 -15.23 -7.35
N SER A 217 -4.09 -15.87 -8.03
CA SER A 217 -3.69 -17.27 -7.80
C SER A 217 -3.29 -17.51 -6.34
N ALA A 218 -3.89 -18.53 -5.72
CA ALA A 218 -3.54 -18.91 -4.35
C ALA A 218 -2.07 -19.34 -4.23
N ALA A 219 -1.53 -19.99 -5.27
CA ALA A 219 -0.12 -20.39 -5.30
C ALA A 219 0.81 -19.17 -5.31
N THR A 220 0.49 -18.13 -6.11
CA THR A 220 1.23 -16.87 -6.14
C THR A 220 1.22 -16.19 -4.77
N LEU A 221 0.04 -16.09 -4.14
CA LEU A 221 -0.10 -15.47 -2.82
C LEU A 221 0.68 -16.23 -1.75
N LYS A 222 0.61 -17.56 -1.77
CA LYS A 222 1.38 -18.39 -0.84
C LYS A 222 2.89 -18.20 -1.02
N ALA A 223 3.37 -18.20 -2.25
CA ALA A 223 4.80 -17.99 -2.53
C ALA A 223 5.29 -16.63 -2.02
N LEU A 224 4.50 -15.56 -2.21
CA LEU A 224 4.82 -14.23 -1.67
C LEU A 224 4.78 -14.20 -0.15
N ALA A 225 3.81 -14.86 0.49
CA ALA A 225 3.72 -14.94 1.95
C ALA A 225 4.92 -15.70 2.53
N ASP A 226 5.28 -16.86 1.96
CA ASP A 226 6.45 -17.66 2.37
C ASP A 226 7.76 -16.85 2.21
N ALA A 227 7.88 -16.09 1.12
CA ALA A 227 9.03 -15.19 0.89
C ALA A 227 9.13 -14.11 1.96
N LEU A 228 8.01 -13.47 2.33
CA LEU A 228 7.97 -12.47 3.39
C LEU A 228 8.37 -13.04 4.75
N GLU A 229 7.86 -14.21 5.10
CA GLU A 229 8.24 -14.89 6.35
C GLU A 229 9.73 -15.28 6.36
N GLY A 230 10.28 -15.70 5.21
CA GLY A 230 11.73 -15.91 5.05
C GLY A 230 12.53 -14.63 5.29
N MET A 231 12.06 -13.49 4.76
CA MET A 231 12.70 -12.18 4.96
C MET A 231 12.67 -11.72 6.42
N LYS A 232 11.59 -12.01 7.14
CA LYS A 232 11.49 -11.71 8.58
C LYS A 232 12.47 -12.57 9.39
N LYS A 233 12.60 -13.86 9.05
CA LYS A 233 13.49 -14.82 9.73
C LYS A 233 14.96 -14.50 9.53
N ASP A 234 15.39 -14.11 8.33
CA ASP A 234 16.79 -13.82 8.01
C ASP A 234 17.19 -12.35 8.27
N GLY A 235 16.27 -11.54 8.73
CA GLY A 235 16.50 -10.12 9.08
C GLY A 235 16.54 -9.15 7.90
N SER A 236 16.41 -9.62 6.65
CA SER A 236 16.43 -8.75 5.47
C SER A 236 15.24 -7.79 5.43
N TYR A 237 14.06 -8.20 5.96
CA TYR A 237 12.92 -7.32 6.17
C TYR A 237 13.28 -6.12 7.05
N VAL A 238 13.85 -6.37 8.22
CA VAL A 238 14.26 -5.32 9.17
C VAL A 238 15.32 -4.40 8.57
N LYS A 239 16.27 -4.95 7.80
CA LYS A 239 17.28 -4.18 7.08
C LYS A 239 16.67 -3.19 6.10
N ILE A 240 15.66 -3.63 5.32
CA ILE A 240 14.94 -2.76 4.37
C ILE A 240 14.21 -1.64 5.13
N ILE A 241 13.43 -1.97 6.17
CA ILE A 241 12.66 -0.97 6.94
C ILE A 241 13.58 0.09 7.53
N LYS A 242 14.66 -0.31 8.24
CA LYS A 242 15.62 0.61 8.86
C LYS A 242 16.31 1.54 7.87
N ALA A 243 16.57 1.10 6.64
CA ALA A 243 17.16 1.94 5.61
C ALA A 243 16.28 3.13 5.19
N TYR A 244 14.99 3.11 5.51
CA TYR A 244 14.02 4.18 5.24
C TYR A 244 13.62 4.99 6.48
N GLU A 245 13.78 4.45 7.69
CA GLU A 245 13.55 5.17 8.95
C GLU A 245 14.63 6.22 9.23
N SER A 246 15.83 6.03 8.68
CA SER A 246 16.98 6.91 8.86
C SER A 246 17.11 8.01 7.79
N ARG A 247 16.18 8.10 6.84
CA ARG A 247 16.12 9.12 5.76
C ARG A 247 15.10 10.20 6.09
#